data_189f35396fdc82f22160e57f7f6d334b
#
_entry.id   189f35396fdc82f22160e57f7f6d334b
#
_cell.length_a   1.000
_cell.length_b   1.000
_cell.length_c   1.000
_cell.angle_alpha   90.00
_cell.angle_beta   90.00
_cell.angle_gamma   90.00
#
_symmetry.space_group_name_H-M   'P 1'
#
loop_
_entity.id
_entity.type
_entity.pdbx_description
1 polymer ?
#
loop_
_entity_poly.entity_id
_entity_poly.type
_entity_poly.pdbx_seq_one_letter_code
_entity_poly.pdbx_strand_id
1 'polypeptide(L)'
;MIHGTGREVGLVGGSGVMQRFVVLLLLLAAAQWDSAARADYRITRDHGGLVDEYKAKYAAIRDRGERVIIDGICNSACTLVLGIVPLNRVCVTPRASLGVHQAYYDKATTFGVKVTSYAGTADLMTYYPETLKEWISRHGGLTTDMKKIKNGPELWAIIDPCPEEFF
;
A
#
# COMPACT_ATOMS: atom_id res chain seq x y z
N MET A 1 -65.05 10.60 -63.07
CA MET A 1 -63.81 9.96 -63.45
C MET A 1 -62.69 10.91 -63.32
N ILE A 2 -61.95 10.88 -62.20
CA ILE A 2 -60.62 11.52 -62.12
C ILE A 2 -59.81 10.68 -61.10
N HIS A 3 -58.77 10.04 -61.58
CA HIS A 3 -57.81 9.28 -60.83
C HIS A 3 -56.82 10.26 -60.10
N GLY A 4 -56.72 10.16 -58.79
CA GLY A 4 -55.65 10.81 -58.01
C GLY A 4 -54.63 9.76 -57.56
N THR A 5 -53.45 9.80 -58.18
CA THR A 5 -52.30 8.98 -57.77
C THR A 5 -51.64 9.58 -56.58
N GLY A 6 -51.81 8.95 -55.43
CA GLY A 6 -51.03 9.27 -54.23
C GLY A 6 -49.58 8.74 -54.32
N ARG A 7 -48.61 9.64 -54.19
CA ARG A 7 -47.15 9.34 -54.10
C ARG A 7 -46.77 9.14 -52.65
N GLU A 8 -46.55 7.89 -52.27
CA GLU A 8 -45.96 7.60 -50.95
C GLU A 8 -44.47 7.94 -50.95
N VAL A 9 -44.10 8.88 -50.10
CA VAL A 9 -42.70 9.21 -49.83
C VAL A 9 -42.18 8.29 -48.75
N GLY A 10 -41.39 7.27 -49.14
CA GLY A 10 -40.74 6.35 -48.22
C GLY A 10 -39.69 7.10 -47.36
N LEU A 11 -39.93 7.20 -46.08
CA LEU A 11 -38.94 7.59 -45.07
C LEU A 11 -37.93 6.46 -44.89
N VAL A 12 -36.77 6.59 -45.54
CA VAL A 12 -35.63 5.69 -45.39
C VAL A 12 -35.04 5.87 -44.01
N GLY A 13 -35.13 4.82 -43.21
CA GLY A 13 -34.66 4.77 -41.82
C GLY A 13 -33.13 4.97 -41.66
N GLY A 14 -32.77 6.14 -41.19
CA GLY A 14 -31.39 6.47 -40.80
C GLY A 14 -31.02 6.23 -39.33
N SER A 15 -31.87 5.54 -38.54
CA SER A 15 -31.69 5.45 -37.08
C SER A 15 -30.68 4.41 -36.58
N GLY A 16 -30.40 3.35 -37.36
CA GLY A 16 -29.58 2.25 -36.93
C GLY A 16 -28.07 2.54 -36.84
N VAL A 17 -27.57 3.40 -37.72
CA VAL A 17 -26.13 3.74 -37.76
C VAL A 17 -25.77 4.71 -36.65
N MET A 18 -26.58 5.75 -36.45
CA MET A 18 -26.36 6.74 -35.38
C MET A 18 -26.47 6.13 -33.98
N GLN A 19 -27.40 5.19 -33.77
CA GLN A 19 -27.56 4.48 -32.51
C GLN A 19 -26.33 3.59 -32.20
N ARG A 20 -25.75 2.94 -33.21
CA ARG A 20 -24.52 2.14 -33.07
C ARG A 20 -23.32 2.99 -32.73
N PHE A 21 -23.16 4.19 -33.29
CA PHE A 21 -22.08 5.12 -32.96
C PHE A 21 -22.22 5.68 -31.56
N VAL A 22 -23.41 5.99 -31.07
CA VAL A 22 -23.65 6.46 -29.71
C VAL A 22 -23.31 5.37 -28.68
N VAL A 23 -23.71 4.12 -28.91
CA VAL A 23 -23.38 2.99 -28.03
C VAL A 23 -21.86 2.74 -27.99
N LEU A 24 -21.18 2.81 -29.13
CA LEU A 24 -19.72 2.63 -29.21
C LEU A 24 -18.96 3.75 -28.47
N LEU A 25 -19.41 5.00 -28.61
CA LEU A 25 -18.83 6.14 -27.87
C LEU A 25 -19.06 6.04 -26.37
N LEU A 26 -20.22 5.56 -25.92
CA LEU A 26 -20.50 5.35 -24.50
C LEU A 26 -19.66 4.21 -23.91
N LEU A 27 -19.41 3.14 -24.67
CA LEU A 27 -18.55 2.04 -24.24
C LEU A 27 -17.08 2.45 -24.17
N LEU A 28 -16.60 3.30 -25.08
CA LEU A 28 -15.24 3.85 -25.05
C LEU A 28 -15.04 4.84 -23.89
N ALA A 29 -16.06 5.63 -23.54
CA ALA A 29 -16.01 6.54 -22.40
C ALA A 29 -16.00 5.80 -21.05
N ALA A 30 -16.68 4.64 -20.95
CA ALA A 30 -16.69 3.82 -19.74
C ALA A 30 -15.33 3.15 -19.46
N ALA A 31 -14.52 2.89 -20.50
CA ALA A 31 -13.21 2.26 -20.37
C ALA A 31 -12.09 3.18 -19.79
N GLN A 32 -12.36 4.49 -19.64
CA GLN A 32 -11.35 5.45 -19.16
C GLN A 32 -11.45 5.77 -17.66
N TRP A 33 -12.35 5.17 -16.92
CA TRP A 33 -12.59 5.51 -15.51
C TRP A 33 -11.72 4.75 -14.51
N ASP A 34 -10.88 3.79 -14.92
CA ASP A 34 -10.11 2.95 -14.01
C ASP A 34 -8.65 3.37 -13.78
N SER A 35 -8.22 4.50 -14.30
CA SER A 35 -6.86 5.03 -14.06
C SER A 35 -6.86 6.22 -13.11
N ALA A 36 -7.53 6.12 -11.97
CA ALA A 36 -7.19 7.01 -10.86
C ALA A 36 -5.75 6.71 -10.48
N ALA A 37 -4.81 7.62 -10.76
CA ALA A 37 -3.43 7.52 -10.30
C ALA A 37 -3.47 7.34 -8.78
N ARG A 38 -3.18 6.10 -8.32
CA ARG A 38 -3.12 5.81 -6.89
C ARG A 38 -1.95 6.59 -6.33
N ALA A 39 -2.22 7.43 -5.33
CA ALA A 39 -1.17 8.17 -4.65
C ALA A 39 -0.19 7.19 -3.98
N ASP A 40 1.10 7.49 -4.06
CA ASP A 40 2.12 6.74 -3.35
C ASP A 40 2.31 7.34 -1.95
N TYR A 41 2.32 6.47 -0.93
CA TYR A 41 2.67 6.85 0.42
C TYR A 41 4.17 6.67 0.65
N ARG A 42 4.91 7.78 0.81
CA ARG A 42 6.38 7.75 0.96
C ARG A 42 6.81 7.93 2.41
N ILE A 43 7.64 7.02 2.90
CA ILE A 43 8.23 7.04 4.24
C ILE A 43 9.70 7.46 4.12
N THR A 44 10.03 8.69 4.48
CA THR A 44 11.41 9.21 4.45
C THR A 44 12.09 9.13 5.82
N ARG A 45 11.34 9.36 6.90
CA ARG A 45 11.83 9.28 8.26
C ARG A 45 10.68 9.01 9.22
N ASP A 46 10.62 7.80 9.74
CA ASP A 46 9.58 7.37 10.67
C ASP A 46 10.22 6.53 11.78
N HIS A 47 10.18 7.03 13.00
CA HIS A 47 10.79 6.39 14.18
C HIS A 47 9.81 5.47 14.92
N GLY A 48 8.59 5.32 14.42
CA GLY A 48 7.53 4.56 15.06
C GLY A 48 6.78 5.38 16.11
N GLY A 49 5.91 4.71 16.82
CA GLY A 49 5.01 5.30 17.80
C GLY A 49 4.08 4.25 18.40
N LEU A 50 2.86 4.65 18.73
CA LEU A 50 1.85 3.74 19.29
C LEU A 50 1.39 2.72 18.25
N VAL A 51 1.44 1.44 18.63
CA VAL A 51 1.14 0.31 17.75
C VAL A 51 -0.24 0.43 17.11
N ASP A 52 -1.26 0.78 17.90
CA ASP A 52 -2.65 0.87 17.42
C ASP A 52 -2.86 2.02 16.42
N GLU A 53 -2.17 3.14 16.59
CA GLU A 53 -2.19 4.24 15.61
C GLU A 53 -1.59 3.81 14.27
N TYR A 54 -0.49 3.05 14.30
CA TYR A 54 0.13 2.53 13.08
C TYR A 54 -0.71 1.46 12.40
N LYS A 55 -1.38 0.60 13.17
CA LYS A 55 -2.35 -0.35 12.61
C LYS A 55 -3.46 0.38 11.86
N ALA A 56 -4.08 1.38 12.47
CA ALA A 56 -5.15 2.17 11.84
C ALA A 56 -4.64 2.93 10.60
N LYS A 57 -3.47 3.57 10.69
CA LYS A 57 -2.81 4.27 9.59
C LYS A 57 -2.60 3.36 8.38
N TYR A 58 -1.99 2.20 8.58
CA TYR A 58 -1.68 1.29 7.47
C TYR A 58 -2.90 0.53 6.95
N ALA A 59 -3.90 0.27 7.78
CA ALA A 59 -5.19 -0.22 7.32
C ALA A 59 -5.84 0.78 6.35
N ALA A 60 -5.87 2.06 6.68
CA ALA A 60 -6.39 3.09 5.80
C ALA A 60 -5.62 3.20 4.47
N ILE A 61 -4.28 3.11 4.49
CA ILE A 61 -3.42 3.09 3.27
C ILE A 61 -3.73 1.85 2.42
N ARG A 62 -3.83 0.67 3.05
CA ARG A 62 -4.22 -0.57 2.39
C ARG A 62 -5.57 -0.46 1.68
N ASP A 63 -6.55 0.08 2.39
CA ASP A 63 -7.96 0.15 1.91
C ASP A 63 -8.12 1.16 0.77
N ARG A 64 -7.31 2.22 0.74
CA ARG A 64 -7.22 3.13 -0.41
C ARG A 64 -6.45 2.55 -1.60
N GLY A 65 -5.82 1.38 -1.43
CA GLY A 65 -5.06 0.73 -2.49
C GLY A 65 -3.71 1.41 -2.81
N GLU A 66 -3.22 2.29 -1.94
CA GLU A 66 -1.96 3.01 -2.12
C GLU A 66 -0.76 2.05 -2.12
N ARG A 67 0.29 2.43 -2.86
CA ARG A 67 1.62 1.84 -2.75
C ARG A 67 2.37 2.53 -1.62
N VAL A 68 3.24 1.79 -0.93
CA VAL A 68 4.14 2.35 0.08
C VAL A 68 5.58 2.26 -0.40
N ILE A 69 6.27 3.40 -0.41
CA ILE A 69 7.68 3.52 -0.77
C ILE A 69 8.45 3.85 0.51
N ILE A 70 9.26 2.90 0.99
CA ILE A 70 10.17 3.16 2.11
C ILE A 70 11.44 3.78 1.53
N ASP A 71 11.60 5.09 1.72
CA ASP A 71 12.66 5.91 1.16
C ASP A 71 13.60 6.49 2.22
N GLY A 72 13.71 5.81 3.33
CA GLY A 72 14.56 6.23 4.45
C GLY A 72 14.33 5.36 5.68
N ILE A 73 14.29 5.99 6.85
CA ILE A 73 14.18 5.29 8.13
C ILE A 73 12.73 4.86 8.37
N CYS A 74 12.51 3.56 8.63
CA CYS A 74 11.26 3.00 9.12
C CYS A 74 11.53 2.10 10.34
N ASN A 75 11.34 2.62 11.53
CA ASN A 75 11.67 1.96 12.79
C ASN A 75 10.39 1.61 13.59
N SER A 76 10.50 0.57 14.43
CA SER A 76 9.48 0.21 15.42
C SER A 76 8.10 0.00 14.80
N ALA A 77 7.04 0.64 15.31
CA ALA A 77 5.69 0.50 14.78
C ALA A 77 5.56 0.86 13.28
N CYS A 78 6.51 1.64 12.71
CA CYS A 78 6.56 1.87 11.27
C CYS A 78 6.65 0.56 10.49
N THR A 79 7.37 -0.45 11.00
CA THR A 79 7.57 -1.74 10.31
C THR A 79 6.30 -2.59 10.20
N LEU A 80 5.21 -2.24 10.88
CA LEU A 80 3.89 -2.86 10.73
C LEU A 80 3.34 -2.75 9.29
N VAL A 81 3.84 -1.79 8.51
CA VAL A 81 3.51 -1.65 7.08
C VAL A 81 3.70 -2.96 6.33
N LEU A 82 4.71 -3.76 6.70
CA LEU A 82 5.09 -5.00 6.02
C LEU A 82 4.08 -6.15 6.15
N GLY A 83 3.17 -6.06 7.12
CA GLY A 83 2.16 -7.09 7.33
C GLY A 83 0.73 -6.57 7.19
N ILE A 84 0.54 -5.26 7.17
CA ILE A 84 -0.79 -4.66 7.04
C ILE A 84 -1.07 -4.27 5.59
N VAL A 85 -0.08 -3.72 4.89
CA VAL A 85 -0.16 -3.45 3.45
C VAL A 85 0.36 -4.69 2.71
N PRO A 86 -0.30 -5.17 1.64
CA PRO A 86 0.21 -6.28 0.84
C PRO A 86 1.64 -6.00 0.35
N LEU A 87 2.57 -6.95 0.54
CA LEU A 87 4.00 -6.76 0.23
C LEU A 87 4.27 -6.37 -1.23
N ASN A 88 3.45 -6.85 -2.17
CA ASN A 88 3.54 -6.45 -3.58
C ASN A 88 3.19 -4.97 -3.84
N ARG A 89 2.77 -4.25 -2.81
CA ARG A 89 2.54 -2.79 -2.83
C ARG A 89 3.51 -2.02 -1.93
N VAL A 90 4.51 -2.70 -1.36
CA VAL A 90 5.56 -2.08 -0.54
C VAL A 90 6.89 -2.29 -1.22
N CYS A 91 7.68 -1.25 -1.39
CA CYS A 91 9.03 -1.37 -1.92
C CYS A 91 10.03 -0.47 -1.17
N VAL A 92 11.32 -0.74 -1.33
CA VAL A 92 12.40 0.00 -0.66
C VAL A 92 13.32 0.68 -1.67
N THR A 93 13.69 1.95 -1.40
CA THR A 93 14.72 2.65 -2.18
C THR A 93 16.12 2.36 -1.62
N PRO A 94 17.20 2.76 -2.32
CA PRO A 94 18.57 2.64 -1.78
C PRO A 94 18.81 3.35 -0.45
N ARG A 95 17.95 4.30 -0.06
CA ARG A 95 18.05 5.02 1.22
C ARG A 95 17.36 4.32 2.39
N ALA A 96 16.61 3.26 2.11
CA ALA A 96 15.77 2.58 3.09
C ALA A 96 16.58 1.89 4.19
N SER A 97 16.03 1.90 5.40
CA SER A 97 16.44 1.03 6.50
C SER A 97 15.25 0.69 7.38
N LEU A 98 15.20 -0.53 7.86
CA LEU A 98 14.23 -0.97 8.87
C LEU A 98 14.88 -1.04 10.24
N GLY A 99 14.09 -0.78 11.27
CA GLY A 99 14.51 -0.98 12.65
C GLY A 99 13.45 -1.71 13.46
N VAL A 100 13.81 -2.85 14.02
CA VAL A 100 12.90 -3.69 14.82
C VAL A 100 13.42 -3.82 16.25
N HIS A 101 12.51 -3.83 17.22
CA HIS A 101 12.79 -4.06 18.63
C HIS A 101 11.54 -4.56 19.35
N GLN A 102 11.68 -4.99 20.60
CA GLN A 102 10.54 -5.32 21.46
C GLN A 102 9.64 -4.10 21.69
N ALA A 103 8.32 -4.33 21.74
CA ALA A 103 7.41 -3.31 22.22
C ALA A 103 7.65 -2.99 23.69
N TYR A 104 7.52 -1.73 24.07
CA TYR A 104 7.63 -1.29 25.46
C TYR A 104 6.55 -0.27 25.79
N TYR A 105 6.25 -0.16 27.07
CA TYR A 105 5.43 0.91 27.61
C TYR A 105 6.34 2.10 27.96
N ASP A 106 6.00 3.26 27.46
CA ASP A 106 6.60 4.52 27.92
C ASP A 106 5.80 4.98 29.15
N LYS A 107 6.18 4.49 30.33
CA LYS A 107 5.56 4.97 31.56
C LYS A 107 6.30 6.23 31.99
N ALA A 108 5.64 7.37 31.90
CA ALA A 108 6.11 8.65 32.43
C ALA A 108 6.51 8.58 33.94
N THR A 109 6.10 7.52 34.64
CA THR A 109 6.36 7.26 36.06
C THR A 109 7.65 6.50 36.34
N THR A 110 8.39 6.05 35.33
CA THR A 110 9.58 5.16 35.52
C THR A 110 10.91 5.83 35.18
N PHE A 111 11.02 7.16 35.33
CA PHE A 111 12.26 7.90 35.08
C PHE A 111 12.93 7.55 33.72
N GLY A 112 12.15 7.35 32.67
CA GLY A 112 12.66 7.01 31.35
C GLY A 112 13.04 5.53 31.16
N VAL A 113 12.75 4.66 32.11
CA VAL A 113 12.98 3.22 31.97
C VAL A 113 11.93 2.61 31.06
N LYS A 114 12.37 2.00 29.95
CA LYS A 114 11.49 1.24 29.03
C LYS A 114 11.08 -0.07 29.69
N VAL A 115 9.78 -0.25 29.89
CA VAL A 115 9.22 -1.52 30.40
C VAL A 115 8.73 -2.35 29.22
N THR A 116 9.37 -3.51 28.99
CA THR A 116 9.00 -4.41 27.89
C THR A 116 7.54 -4.86 27.98
N SER A 117 6.85 -4.77 26.86
CA SER A 117 5.52 -5.36 26.66
C SER A 117 5.64 -6.67 25.88
N TYR A 118 5.59 -7.80 26.56
CA TYR A 118 5.61 -9.11 25.91
C TYR A 118 4.36 -9.31 25.02
N ALA A 119 3.18 -8.88 25.48
CA ALA A 119 1.96 -8.95 24.72
C ALA A 119 2.03 -8.06 23.46
N GLY A 120 2.52 -6.83 23.59
CA GLY A 120 2.72 -5.93 22.45
C GLY A 120 3.77 -6.46 21.47
N THR A 121 4.83 -7.12 21.97
CA THR A 121 5.83 -7.76 21.10
C THR A 121 5.24 -8.94 20.34
N ALA A 122 4.46 -9.79 21.00
CA ALA A 122 3.76 -10.90 20.35
C ALA A 122 2.77 -10.40 19.29
N ASP A 123 2.04 -9.33 19.59
CA ASP A 123 1.12 -8.69 18.65
C ASP A 123 1.86 -8.14 17.40
N LEU A 124 2.98 -7.42 17.57
CA LEU A 124 3.82 -6.99 16.45
C LEU A 124 4.25 -8.17 15.56
N MET A 125 4.69 -9.27 16.18
CA MET A 125 5.14 -10.45 15.45
C MET A 125 4.04 -11.11 14.61
N THR A 126 2.77 -10.93 14.94
CA THR A 126 1.66 -11.45 14.11
C THR A 126 1.57 -10.77 12.75
N TYR A 127 2.01 -9.51 12.65
CA TYR A 127 1.99 -8.71 11.43
C TYR A 127 3.24 -8.88 10.56
N TYR A 128 4.33 -9.40 11.11
CA TYR A 128 5.57 -9.50 10.33
C TYR A 128 5.51 -10.63 9.31
N PRO A 129 5.97 -10.40 8.06
CA PRO A 129 6.13 -11.46 7.09
C PRO A 129 7.15 -12.50 7.57
N GLU A 130 7.03 -13.71 7.10
CA GLU A 130 7.85 -14.84 7.58
C GLU A 130 9.35 -14.58 7.37
N THR A 131 9.72 -13.98 6.25
CA THR A 131 11.12 -13.58 5.95
C THR A 131 11.70 -12.63 7.00
N LEU A 132 10.91 -11.68 7.52
CA LEU A 132 11.35 -10.82 8.61
C LEU A 132 11.44 -11.56 9.94
N LYS A 133 10.51 -12.45 10.25
CA LYS A 133 10.55 -13.30 11.46
C LYS A 133 11.78 -14.18 11.47
N GLU A 134 12.12 -14.79 10.34
CA GLU A 134 13.33 -15.59 10.16
C GLU A 134 14.60 -14.75 10.37
N TRP A 135 14.64 -13.55 9.79
CA TRP A 135 15.74 -12.61 10.02
C TRP A 135 15.90 -12.29 11.50
N ILE A 136 14.80 -11.93 12.19
CA ILE A 136 14.76 -11.64 13.62
C ILE A 136 15.30 -12.84 14.42
N SER A 137 14.84 -14.05 14.10
CA SER A 137 15.28 -15.28 14.78
C SER A 137 16.77 -15.52 14.63
N ARG A 138 17.30 -15.40 13.40
CA ARG A 138 18.76 -15.55 13.13
C ARG A 138 19.63 -14.52 13.85
N HIS A 139 19.06 -13.36 14.18
CA HIS A 139 19.76 -12.28 14.88
C HIS A 139 19.46 -12.24 16.38
N GLY A 140 19.06 -13.36 16.99
CA GLY A 140 18.86 -13.49 18.43
C GLY A 140 17.56 -12.90 18.96
N GLY A 141 16.51 -12.86 18.15
CA GLY A 141 15.17 -12.39 18.53
C GLY A 141 15.08 -10.87 18.68
N LEU A 142 13.90 -10.38 19.05
CA LEU A 142 13.70 -8.98 19.42
C LEU A 142 14.20 -8.73 20.85
N THR A 143 14.87 -7.59 21.01
CA THR A 143 15.34 -7.08 22.33
C THR A 143 14.87 -5.64 22.50
N THR A 144 15.16 -5.02 23.63
CA THR A 144 14.91 -3.59 23.85
C THR A 144 15.76 -2.70 22.96
N ASP A 145 16.89 -3.23 22.46
CA ASP A 145 17.77 -2.52 21.54
C ASP A 145 17.26 -2.62 20.10
N MET A 146 17.39 -1.52 19.36
CA MET A 146 16.98 -1.45 17.98
C MET A 146 17.93 -2.25 17.09
N LYS A 147 17.44 -3.31 16.47
CA LYS A 147 18.15 -4.06 15.44
C LYS A 147 17.82 -3.43 14.08
N LYS A 148 18.85 -3.07 13.31
CA LYS A 148 18.69 -2.37 12.02
C LYS A 148 19.04 -3.28 10.86
N ILE A 149 18.16 -3.26 9.86
CA ILE A 149 18.36 -3.89 8.55
C ILE A 149 18.59 -2.74 7.57
N LYS A 150 19.83 -2.61 7.07
CA LYS A 150 20.19 -1.59 6.08
C LYS A 150 19.88 -2.07 4.67
N ASN A 151 19.80 -1.11 3.73
CA ASN A 151 19.69 -1.44 2.31
C ASN A 151 20.79 -2.43 1.90
N GLY A 152 20.39 -3.47 1.17
CA GLY A 152 21.25 -4.55 0.74
C GLY A 152 20.53 -5.91 0.74
N PRO A 153 21.26 -7.02 0.49
CA PRO A 153 20.67 -8.33 0.29
C PRO A 153 19.72 -8.81 1.41
N GLU A 154 20.01 -8.48 2.66
CA GLU A 154 19.14 -8.88 3.79
C GLU A 154 17.78 -8.15 3.74
N LEU A 155 17.78 -6.85 3.40
CA LEU A 155 16.53 -6.09 3.27
C LEU A 155 15.75 -6.54 2.03
N TRP A 156 16.46 -6.79 0.93
CA TRP A 156 15.83 -7.24 -0.33
C TRP A 156 15.25 -8.66 -0.25
N ALA A 157 15.74 -9.49 0.67
CA ALA A 157 15.12 -10.78 0.97
C ALA A 157 13.77 -10.65 1.71
N ILE A 158 13.46 -9.48 2.25
CA ILE A 158 12.22 -9.20 2.98
C ILE A 158 11.25 -8.40 2.13
N ILE A 159 11.75 -7.40 1.38
CA ILE A 159 10.97 -6.46 0.59
C ILE A 159 11.69 -6.19 -0.72
N ASP A 160 10.95 -6.20 -1.83
CA ASP A 160 11.49 -5.89 -3.15
C ASP A 160 12.03 -4.45 -3.23
N PRO A 161 13.15 -4.23 -3.93
CA PRO A 161 13.58 -2.89 -4.32
C PRO A 161 12.52 -2.18 -5.17
N CYS A 162 12.36 -0.87 -5.00
CA CYS A 162 11.52 -0.09 -5.89
C CYS A 162 12.12 -0.02 -7.30
N PRO A 163 11.29 0.08 -8.35
CA PRO A 163 11.72 0.51 -9.67
C PRO A 163 12.47 1.87 -9.63
N GLU A 164 13.40 2.08 -10.57
CA GLU A 164 14.29 3.27 -10.58
C GLU A 164 13.54 4.61 -10.64
N GLU A 165 12.36 4.64 -11.24
CA GLU A 165 11.51 5.83 -11.30
C GLU A 165 11.06 6.37 -9.94
N PHE A 166 11.28 5.62 -8.85
CA PHE A 166 10.94 6.04 -7.47
C PHE A 166 12.13 6.58 -6.66
N PHE A 167 13.31 6.73 -7.24
CA PHE A 167 14.53 7.17 -6.52
C PHE A 167 14.71 8.67 -6.49
#